data_9a94fe7d2af1742780bdfc20afa8b2b2
#
_entry.id   9a94fe7d2af1742780bdfc20afa8b2b2
#
_cell.length_a   1.000
_cell.length_b   1.000
_cell.length_c   1.000
_cell.angle_alpha   90.00
_cell.angle_beta   90.00
_cell.angle_gamma   90.00
#
_symmetry.space_group_name_H-M   'P 1'
#
loop_
_entity.id
_entity.type
_entity.pdbx_description
1 polymer ?
#
loop_
_entity_poly.entity_id
_entity_poly.type
_entity_poly.pdbx_seq_one_letter_code
_entity_poly.pdbx_strand_id
1 'polypeptide(L)'
;MCLVGNAMSSRPAGSKSRRPQIIHSLPTLTRTLARWRARRERIGLVPTMGALHAGHIALVKRAQRRADRVIVSIFVNPTQFAPTEDLKTYPRTFDADVAALARIGVDLIWAPTADTMYPQGFATQVVPGGPASVGLEDTFRPHFFAGVATVVAKLFVQCDADIATFGEKDYQQLKVVTQMARDLDLKTHIVAVPTVREADGLALSSRNAYLSAGERATAPALHRVLTDTAGRIAADHPIAAALTDGGATLAQAGFVVDYLEARNADTLAPVHSAHAGPLRLLVAARLGKTRLIDNIAV
;
A
#
# COMPACT_ATOMS: atom_id res chain seq x y z
N MET A 1 -38.98 -14.03 -2.52
CA MET A 1 -38.54 -13.66 -1.16
C MET A 1 -37.79 -14.86 -0.60
N CYS A 2 -36.47 -14.94 -0.89
CA CYS A 2 -35.56 -15.95 -0.35
C CYS A 2 -34.33 -15.24 0.14
N LEU A 3 -34.21 -15.10 1.46
CA LEU A 3 -33.04 -14.61 2.17
C LEU A 3 -31.97 -15.70 2.15
N VAL A 4 -30.95 -15.54 1.31
CA VAL A 4 -29.74 -16.36 1.39
C VAL A 4 -28.84 -15.75 2.47
N GLY A 5 -28.88 -16.34 3.65
CA GLY A 5 -28.00 -16.01 4.75
C GLY A 5 -26.56 -16.38 4.40
N ASN A 6 -25.70 -15.39 4.28
CA ASN A 6 -24.27 -15.54 4.05
C ASN A 6 -23.62 -15.94 5.39
N ALA A 7 -23.45 -17.23 5.63
CA ALA A 7 -22.72 -17.74 6.79
C ALA A 7 -21.23 -17.34 6.66
N MET A 8 -20.82 -16.35 7.43
CA MET A 8 -19.40 -16.01 7.63
C MET A 8 -18.77 -17.20 8.38
N SER A 9 -18.00 -18.01 7.67
CA SER A 9 -17.14 -19.03 8.27
C SER A 9 -16.03 -18.33 9.06
N SER A 10 -16.20 -18.24 10.37
CA SER A 10 -15.16 -17.78 11.27
C SER A 10 -14.11 -18.87 11.43
N ARG A 11 -12.87 -18.56 11.06
CA ARG A 11 -11.70 -19.39 11.33
C ARG A 11 -11.65 -19.69 12.85
N PRO A 12 -11.54 -20.95 13.32
CA PRO A 12 -11.48 -21.23 14.74
C PRO A 12 -10.23 -20.57 15.35
N ALA A 13 -10.43 -19.78 16.41
CA ALA A 13 -9.37 -19.23 17.23
C ALA A 13 -8.63 -20.40 17.89
N GLY A 14 -7.41 -20.71 17.44
CA GLY A 14 -6.63 -21.80 18.03
C GLY A 14 -5.70 -22.57 17.07
N SER A 15 -5.44 -22.05 15.86
CA SER A 15 -4.43 -22.66 14.98
C SER A 15 -3.04 -22.47 15.59
N LYS A 16 -2.40 -23.57 16.04
CA LYS A 16 -0.97 -23.61 16.41
C LYS A 16 -0.16 -22.84 15.36
N SER A 17 0.77 -21.98 15.78
CA SER A 17 1.75 -21.28 14.95
C SER A 17 2.39 -22.26 13.96
N ARG A 18 1.85 -22.34 12.77
CA ARG A 18 2.37 -23.15 11.68
C ARG A 18 3.24 -22.27 10.81
N ARG A 19 4.50 -22.67 10.62
CA ARG A 19 5.41 -21.96 9.73
C ARG A 19 4.76 -21.85 8.35
N PRO A 20 4.70 -20.66 7.74
CA PRO A 20 4.12 -20.49 6.41
C PRO A 20 4.90 -21.31 5.38
N GLN A 21 4.20 -21.82 4.37
CA GLN A 21 4.89 -22.43 3.22
C GLN A 21 5.58 -21.32 2.43
N ILE A 22 6.90 -21.42 2.22
CA ILE A 22 7.66 -20.47 1.40
C ILE A 22 7.78 -21.06 -0.01
N ILE A 23 7.40 -20.28 -1.02
CA ILE A 23 7.42 -20.70 -2.43
C ILE A 23 8.17 -19.63 -3.26
N HIS A 24 9.06 -20.10 -4.13
CA HIS A 24 9.87 -19.26 -5.03
C HIS A 24 9.59 -19.51 -6.52
N SER A 25 8.95 -20.64 -6.86
CA SER A 25 8.70 -21.02 -8.25
C SER A 25 7.21 -21.02 -8.59
N LEU A 26 6.86 -20.47 -9.75
CA LEU A 26 5.49 -20.39 -10.24
C LEU A 26 4.81 -21.78 -10.36
N PRO A 27 5.45 -22.84 -10.88
CA PRO A 27 4.80 -24.15 -10.94
C PRO A 27 4.39 -24.69 -9.56
N THR A 28 5.19 -24.43 -8.52
CA THR A 28 4.86 -24.86 -7.16
C THR A 28 3.73 -24.04 -6.56
N LEU A 29 3.71 -22.73 -6.83
CA LEU A 29 2.60 -21.84 -6.47
C LEU A 29 1.30 -22.34 -7.10
N THR A 30 1.27 -22.52 -8.42
CA THR A 30 0.09 -22.99 -9.17
C THR A 30 -0.46 -24.29 -8.61
N ARG A 31 0.40 -25.30 -8.33
CA ARG A 31 -0.05 -26.56 -7.73
C ARG A 31 -0.64 -26.38 -6.33
N THR A 32 -0.10 -25.47 -5.53
CA THR A 32 -0.62 -25.19 -4.19
C THR A 32 -2.00 -24.52 -4.27
N LEU A 33 -2.14 -23.53 -5.14
CA LEU A 33 -3.40 -22.82 -5.37
C LEU A 33 -4.50 -23.76 -5.92
N ALA A 34 -4.15 -24.65 -6.85
CA ALA A 34 -5.11 -25.63 -7.38
C ALA A 34 -5.72 -26.50 -6.28
N ARG A 35 -4.92 -26.90 -5.27
CA ARG A 35 -5.43 -27.67 -4.11
C ARG A 35 -6.40 -26.84 -3.26
N TRP A 36 -6.14 -25.53 -3.08
CA TRP A 36 -7.04 -24.65 -2.35
C TRP A 36 -8.35 -24.42 -3.13
N ARG A 37 -8.23 -24.20 -4.44
CA ARG A 37 -9.40 -24.02 -5.34
C ARG A 37 -10.27 -25.29 -5.41
N ALA A 38 -9.68 -26.46 -5.42
CA ALA A 38 -10.45 -27.72 -5.36
C ALA A 38 -11.29 -27.85 -4.08
N ARG A 39 -10.90 -27.16 -3.00
CA ARG A 39 -11.66 -27.07 -1.74
C ARG A 39 -12.57 -25.85 -1.68
N ARG A 40 -12.68 -25.06 -2.76
CA ARG A 40 -13.44 -23.80 -2.84
C ARG A 40 -12.99 -22.75 -1.81
N GLU A 41 -11.73 -22.82 -1.37
CA GLU A 41 -11.18 -21.86 -0.42
C GLU A 41 -10.93 -20.51 -1.11
N ARG A 42 -11.33 -19.42 -0.44
CA ARG A 42 -11.07 -18.05 -0.88
C ARG A 42 -9.64 -17.67 -0.55
N ILE A 43 -8.97 -17.00 -1.48
CA ILE A 43 -7.56 -16.61 -1.39
C ILE A 43 -7.46 -15.09 -1.22
N GLY A 44 -6.81 -14.67 -0.13
CA GLY A 44 -6.41 -13.28 0.12
C GLY A 44 -4.94 -13.08 -0.18
N LEU A 45 -4.60 -12.00 -0.85
CA LEU A 45 -3.24 -11.61 -1.16
C LEU A 45 -2.88 -10.31 -0.43
N VAL A 46 -1.66 -10.27 0.11
CA VAL A 46 -1.04 -9.08 0.70
C VAL A 46 0.27 -8.81 -0.02
N PRO A 47 0.29 -7.93 -1.02
CA PRO A 47 1.52 -7.55 -1.70
C PRO A 47 2.44 -6.74 -0.78
N THR A 48 3.71 -7.15 -0.65
CA THR A 48 4.72 -6.41 0.11
C THR A 48 6.10 -6.48 -0.57
N MET A 49 6.98 -5.58 -0.17
CA MET A 49 8.40 -5.64 -0.52
C MET A 49 9.29 -6.20 0.60
N GLY A 50 8.69 -6.73 1.68
CA GLY A 50 9.41 -7.11 2.89
C GLY A 50 9.61 -5.94 3.86
N ALA A 51 10.54 -6.09 4.80
CA ALA A 51 10.76 -5.17 5.93
C ALA A 51 9.44 -4.86 6.66
N LEU A 52 8.79 -5.93 7.11
CA LEU A 52 7.42 -5.88 7.61
C LEU A 52 7.33 -5.15 8.94
N HIS A 53 6.33 -4.32 9.09
CA HIS A 53 5.99 -3.58 10.31
C HIS A 53 4.50 -3.75 10.66
N ALA A 54 4.05 -3.17 11.75
CA ALA A 54 2.67 -3.33 12.24
C ALA A 54 1.60 -2.93 11.19
N GLY A 55 1.91 -1.99 10.28
CA GLY A 55 1.05 -1.67 9.14
C GLY A 55 0.82 -2.86 8.21
N HIS A 56 1.86 -3.58 7.84
CA HIS A 56 1.75 -4.81 7.03
C HIS A 56 0.98 -5.91 7.79
N ILE A 57 1.21 -6.04 9.09
CA ILE A 57 0.48 -7.00 9.93
C ILE A 57 -1.03 -6.68 9.96
N ALA A 58 -1.41 -5.40 9.94
CA ALA A 58 -2.81 -4.99 9.85
C ALA A 58 -3.44 -5.42 8.49
N LEU A 59 -2.70 -5.30 7.37
CA LEU A 59 -3.13 -5.81 6.07
C LEU A 59 -3.40 -7.32 6.12
N VAL A 60 -2.46 -8.09 6.68
CA VAL A 60 -2.60 -9.55 6.82
C VAL A 60 -3.81 -9.90 7.67
N LYS A 61 -3.98 -9.28 8.83
CA LYS A 61 -5.15 -9.50 9.69
C LYS A 61 -6.46 -9.15 9.00
N ARG A 62 -6.46 -8.13 8.14
CA ARG A 62 -7.64 -7.77 7.34
C ARG A 62 -7.94 -8.84 6.29
N ALA A 63 -6.93 -9.36 5.60
CA ALA A 63 -7.06 -10.45 4.64
C ALA A 63 -7.57 -11.73 5.32
N GLN A 64 -7.03 -12.11 6.48
CA GLN A 64 -7.45 -13.28 7.26
C GLN A 64 -8.93 -13.25 7.69
N ARG A 65 -9.50 -12.06 7.87
CA ARG A 65 -10.93 -11.91 8.17
C ARG A 65 -11.84 -12.05 6.97
N ARG A 66 -11.30 -12.09 5.74
CA ARG A 66 -12.06 -12.05 4.49
C ARG A 66 -11.75 -13.20 3.52
N ALA A 67 -10.76 -14.03 3.85
CA ALA A 67 -10.33 -15.16 3.03
C ALA A 67 -9.96 -16.37 3.91
N ASP A 68 -10.08 -17.56 3.34
CA ASP A 68 -9.77 -18.82 4.01
C ASP A 68 -8.26 -19.06 4.03
N ARG A 69 -7.56 -18.61 2.99
CA ARG A 69 -6.11 -18.70 2.81
C ARG A 69 -5.51 -17.34 2.55
N VAL A 70 -4.37 -17.07 3.18
CA VAL A 70 -3.65 -15.80 2.98
C VAL A 70 -2.26 -16.06 2.44
N ILE A 71 -1.99 -15.38 1.33
CA ILE A 71 -0.68 -15.29 0.69
C ILE A 71 -0.11 -13.92 1.00
N VAL A 72 1.10 -13.86 1.52
CA VAL A 72 1.89 -12.62 1.57
C VAL A 72 2.97 -12.71 0.51
N SER A 73 3.01 -11.77 -0.43
CA SER A 73 4.17 -11.69 -1.33
C SER A 73 5.27 -10.87 -0.68
N ILE A 74 6.52 -11.33 -0.82
CA ILE A 74 7.73 -10.58 -0.45
C ILE A 74 8.59 -10.47 -1.69
N PHE A 75 8.51 -9.32 -2.37
CA PHE A 75 9.26 -9.07 -3.60
C PHE A 75 9.63 -7.60 -3.72
N VAL A 76 10.92 -7.29 -3.64
CA VAL A 76 11.44 -5.93 -3.91
C VAL A 76 11.46 -5.75 -5.43
N ASN A 77 10.45 -5.06 -5.94
CA ASN A 77 10.24 -4.89 -7.38
C ASN A 77 11.19 -3.85 -7.97
N PRO A 78 12.16 -4.23 -8.81
CA PRO A 78 13.12 -3.27 -9.35
C PRO A 78 12.48 -2.24 -10.29
N THR A 79 11.38 -2.57 -10.95
CA THR A 79 10.78 -1.71 -12.00
C THR A 79 10.04 -0.49 -11.45
N GLN A 80 9.79 -0.43 -10.14
CA GLN A 80 9.15 0.71 -9.49
C GLN A 80 10.14 1.69 -8.84
N PHE A 81 11.45 1.46 -9.00
CA PHE A 81 12.50 2.34 -8.47
C PHE A 81 13.19 3.07 -9.61
N ALA A 82 13.41 4.38 -9.45
CA ALA A 82 14.32 5.12 -10.31
C ALA A 82 15.78 4.70 -10.03
N PRO A 83 16.72 4.91 -10.97
CA PRO A 83 18.14 4.65 -10.76
C PRO A 83 18.73 5.36 -9.54
N THR A 84 18.15 6.48 -9.14
CA THR A 84 18.55 7.32 -8.00
C THR A 84 17.83 7.00 -6.69
N GLU A 85 16.87 6.07 -6.71
CA GLU A 85 16.11 5.69 -5.52
C GLU A 85 16.80 4.57 -4.73
N ASP A 86 16.20 4.24 -3.58
CA ASP A 86 16.75 3.39 -2.53
C ASP A 86 16.70 1.86 -2.81
N LEU A 87 16.60 1.41 -4.07
CA LEU A 87 16.54 -0.01 -4.42
C LEU A 87 17.68 -0.84 -3.80
N LYS A 88 18.91 -0.31 -3.84
CA LYS A 88 20.11 -1.02 -3.33
C LYS A 88 20.14 -1.08 -1.81
N THR A 89 19.65 -0.05 -1.15
CA THR A 89 19.63 0.10 0.31
C THR A 89 18.28 -0.28 0.93
N TYR A 90 17.28 -0.64 0.12
CA TYR A 90 15.97 -1.04 0.62
C TYR A 90 16.10 -2.22 1.59
N PRO A 91 15.53 -2.16 2.79
CA PRO A 91 15.72 -3.17 3.82
C PRO A 91 15.29 -4.57 3.36
N ARG A 92 16.16 -5.56 3.57
CA ARG A 92 15.93 -6.97 3.26
C ARG A 92 16.04 -7.78 4.53
N THR A 93 14.89 -8.06 5.15
CA THR A 93 14.80 -8.69 6.48
C THR A 93 14.01 -10.01 6.40
N PHE A 94 14.26 -10.81 5.35
CA PHE A 94 13.41 -11.95 4.99
C PHE A 94 13.16 -12.91 6.16
N ASP A 95 14.17 -13.30 6.93
CA ASP A 95 13.99 -14.23 8.05
C ASP A 95 13.14 -13.63 9.18
N ALA A 96 13.34 -12.33 9.48
CA ALA A 96 12.51 -11.64 10.45
C ALA A 96 11.05 -11.51 9.97
N ASP A 97 10.85 -11.25 8.68
CA ASP A 97 9.54 -11.18 8.04
C ASP A 97 8.82 -12.54 8.10
N VAL A 98 9.51 -13.63 7.75
CA VAL A 98 8.99 -15.01 7.88
C VAL A 98 8.59 -15.30 9.32
N ALA A 99 9.42 -14.94 10.31
CA ALA A 99 9.11 -15.14 11.72
C ALA A 99 7.88 -14.33 12.16
N ALA A 100 7.75 -13.08 11.70
CA ALA A 100 6.59 -12.25 11.99
C ALA A 100 5.29 -12.84 11.39
N LEU A 101 5.34 -13.31 10.15
CA LEU A 101 4.20 -13.92 9.46
C LEU A 101 3.81 -15.27 10.06
N ALA A 102 4.79 -16.06 10.52
CA ALA A 102 4.54 -17.32 11.22
C ALA A 102 3.75 -17.13 12.53
N ARG A 103 4.09 -16.08 13.31
CA ARG A 103 3.38 -15.76 14.57
C ARG A 103 1.90 -15.47 14.38
N ILE A 104 1.52 -14.92 13.22
CA ILE A 104 0.12 -14.57 12.91
C ILE A 104 -0.55 -15.60 11.99
N GLY A 105 0.11 -16.76 11.73
CA GLY A 105 -0.47 -17.89 11.04
C GLY A 105 -0.80 -17.63 9.56
N VAL A 106 0.10 -16.99 8.81
CA VAL A 106 0.01 -16.87 7.35
C VAL A 106 0.18 -18.25 6.71
N ASP A 107 -0.60 -18.55 5.68
CA ASP A 107 -0.58 -19.87 5.04
C ASP A 107 0.61 -20.02 4.09
N LEU A 108 0.91 -18.97 3.29
CA LEU A 108 1.93 -19.02 2.25
C LEU A 108 2.65 -17.68 2.09
N ILE A 109 3.97 -17.74 1.91
CA ILE A 109 4.80 -16.65 1.46
C ILE A 109 5.20 -16.90 0.01
N TRP A 110 4.79 -16.01 -0.89
CA TRP A 110 5.24 -15.96 -2.27
C TRP A 110 6.46 -15.04 -2.37
N ALA A 111 7.64 -15.62 -2.55
CA ALA A 111 8.91 -14.90 -2.60
C ALA A 111 9.63 -15.17 -3.94
N PRO A 112 9.11 -14.64 -5.07
CA PRO A 112 9.74 -14.85 -6.38
C PRO A 112 11.08 -14.12 -6.46
N THR A 113 11.98 -14.64 -7.29
CA THR A 113 13.16 -13.88 -7.76
C THR A 113 12.77 -12.89 -8.85
N ALA A 114 13.66 -11.96 -9.18
CA ALA A 114 13.46 -11.06 -10.32
C ALA A 114 13.25 -11.84 -11.63
N ASP A 115 14.03 -12.90 -11.86
CA ASP A 115 13.90 -13.76 -13.05
C ASP A 115 12.60 -14.57 -13.06
N THR A 116 12.07 -14.94 -11.89
CA THR A 116 10.75 -15.58 -11.80
C THR A 116 9.63 -14.59 -12.12
N MET A 117 9.76 -13.35 -11.68
CA MET A 117 8.77 -12.31 -11.94
C MET A 117 8.88 -11.76 -13.36
N TYR A 118 10.11 -11.53 -13.83
CA TYR A 118 10.43 -10.95 -15.15
C TYR A 118 11.46 -11.85 -15.84
N PRO A 119 11.02 -12.97 -16.45
CA PRO A 119 11.92 -13.87 -17.14
C PRO A 119 12.56 -13.21 -18.37
N GLN A 120 13.65 -13.80 -18.84
CA GLN A 120 14.31 -13.32 -20.05
C GLN A 120 13.31 -13.17 -21.21
N GLY A 121 13.35 -12.02 -21.89
CA GLY A 121 12.41 -11.69 -22.96
C GLY A 121 11.08 -11.09 -22.48
N PHE A 122 10.92 -10.85 -21.18
CA PHE A 122 9.73 -10.13 -20.68
C PHE A 122 9.65 -8.71 -21.27
N ALA A 123 8.53 -8.39 -21.95
CA ALA A 123 8.37 -7.14 -22.70
C ALA A 123 7.01 -6.46 -22.47
N THR A 124 6.14 -7.02 -21.64
CA THR A 124 4.80 -6.49 -21.39
C THR A 124 4.76 -5.59 -20.17
N GLN A 125 4.14 -4.42 -20.31
CA GLN A 125 3.90 -3.49 -19.20
C GLN A 125 2.43 -3.11 -19.11
N VAL A 126 1.96 -2.86 -17.91
CA VAL A 126 0.68 -2.20 -17.65
C VAL A 126 0.98 -0.73 -17.34
N VAL A 127 0.53 0.15 -18.22
CA VAL A 127 0.72 1.61 -18.07
C VAL A 127 -0.63 2.23 -17.73
N PRO A 128 -0.92 2.49 -16.45
CA PRO A 128 -2.19 3.05 -16.03
C PRO A 128 -2.27 4.56 -16.33
N GLY A 129 -3.46 5.01 -16.71
CA GLY A 129 -3.84 6.42 -16.75
C GLY A 129 -4.66 6.83 -15.51
N GLY A 130 -5.51 7.86 -15.65
CA GLY A 130 -6.42 8.29 -14.60
C GLY A 130 -5.68 8.62 -13.29
N PRO A 131 -5.93 7.88 -12.18
CA PRO A 131 -5.28 8.15 -10.90
C PRO A 131 -3.74 8.11 -10.93
N ALA A 132 -3.16 7.53 -11.96
CA ALA A 132 -1.70 7.47 -12.13
C ALA A 132 -1.11 8.70 -12.85
N SER A 133 -1.93 9.70 -13.23
CA SER A 133 -1.52 10.88 -14.00
C SER A 133 -2.29 12.11 -13.51
N VAL A 134 -2.18 12.44 -12.23
CA VAL A 134 -2.94 13.51 -11.57
C VAL A 134 -2.07 14.62 -10.98
N GLY A 135 -0.76 14.58 -11.22
CA GLY A 135 0.17 15.61 -10.76
C GLY A 135 0.58 15.46 -9.28
N LEU A 136 0.63 14.24 -8.76
CA LEU A 136 1.10 13.90 -7.42
C LEU A 136 2.40 13.07 -7.50
N GLU A 137 2.40 11.80 -7.05
CA GLU A 137 3.57 10.92 -7.14
C GLU A 137 4.10 10.77 -8.57
N ASP A 138 3.21 10.78 -9.56
CA ASP A 138 3.54 10.71 -10.98
C ASP A 138 4.42 11.86 -11.48
N THR A 139 4.33 13.05 -10.89
CA THR A 139 5.21 14.18 -11.20
C THR A 139 6.65 13.93 -10.73
N PHE A 140 6.82 13.35 -9.56
CA PHE A 140 8.13 13.13 -8.93
C PHE A 140 8.74 11.78 -9.30
N ARG A 141 7.90 10.82 -9.71
CA ARG A 141 8.26 9.45 -10.02
C ARG A 141 7.50 8.94 -11.25
N PRO A 142 7.73 9.46 -12.45
CA PRO A 142 6.89 9.21 -13.64
C PRO A 142 6.82 7.74 -14.08
N HIS A 143 7.82 6.92 -13.75
CA HIS A 143 7.85 5.47 -14.05
C HIS A 143 7.19 4.59 -12.96
N PHE A 144 6.91 5.16 -11.77
CA PHE A 144 6.53 4.42 -10.57
C PHE A 144 5.27 3.57 -10.78
N PHE A 145 4.20 4.19 -11.27
CA PHE A 145 2.91 3.49 -11.38
C PHE A 145 2.87 2.43 -12.49
N ALA A 146 3.65 2.57 -13.55
CA ALA A 146 3.79 1.50 -14.54
C ALA A 146 4.49 0.27 -13.93
N GLY A 147 5.51 0.48 -13.11
CA GLY A 147 6.18 -0.59 -12.37
C GLY A 147 5.24 -1.27 -11.36
N VAL A 148 4.49 -0.47 -10.58
CA VAL A 148 3.52 -0.99 -9.59
C VAL A 148 2.39 -1.74 -10.27
N ALA A 149 1.76 -1.15 -11.29
CA ALA A 149 0.64 -1.78 -11.99
C ALA A 149 1.06 -3.11 -12.63
N THR A 150 2.24 -3.15 -13.26
CA THR A 150 2.76 -4.38 -13.88
C THR A 150 2.99 -5.48 -12.85
N VAL A 151 3.68 -5.21 -11.75
CA VAL A 151 3.94 -6.24 -10.72
C VAL A 151 2.67 -6.69 -10.03
N VAL A 152 1.77 -5.77 -9.71
CA VAL A 152 0.52 -6.09 -9.01
C VAL A 152 -0.42 -6.89 -9.90
N ALA A 153 -0.56 -6.54 -11.19
CA ALA A 153 -1.33 -7.34 -12.15
C ALA A 153 -0.78 -8.78 -12.23
N LYS A 154 0.56 -8.94 -12.34
CA LYS A 154 1.19 -10.26 -12.32
C LYS A 154 0.92 -11.02 -11.03
N LEU A 155 1.00 -10.36 -9.87
CA LEU A 155 0.70 -10.98 -8.58
C LEU A 155 -0.76 -11.43 -8.49
N PHE A 156 -1.72 -10.63 -8.98
CA PHE A 156 -3.14 -11.02 -8.99
C PHE A 156 -3.38 -12.26 -9.84
N VAL A 157 -2.79 -12.32 -11.04
CA VAL A 157 -2.89 -13.47 -11.93
C VAL A 157 -2.15 -14.68 -11.35
N GLN A 158 -0.93 -14.52 -10.87
CA GLN A 158 -0.12 -15.63 -10.33
C GLN A 158 -0.73 -16.24 -9.06
N CYS A 159 -1.23 -15.41 -8.16
CA CYS A 159 -1.81 -15.85 -6.89
C CYS A 159 -3.29 -16.23 -7.01
N ASP A 160 -3.91 -15.98 -8.16
CA ASP A 160 -5.34 -16.25 -8.38
C ASP A 160 -6.22 -15.70 -7.23
N ALA A 161 -5.89 -14.50 -6.73
CA ALA A 161 -6.48 -13.97 -5.51
C ALA A 161 -7.92 -13.51 -5.69
N ASP A 162 -8.79 -13.80 -4.69
CA ASP A 162 -10.16 -13.28 -4.67
C ASP A 162 -10.21 -11.88 -4.07
N ILE A 163 -9.33 -11.60 -3.12
CA ILE A 163 -9.15 -10.27 -2.54
C ILE A 163 -7.67 -9.92 -2.42
N ALA A 164 -7.36 -8.63 -2.46
CA ALA A 164 -6.04 -8.13 -2.10
C ALA A 164 -6.16 -6.92 -1.18
N THR A 165 -5.31 -6.84 -0.14
CA THR A 165 -5.35 -5.74 0.83
C THR A 165 -4.24 -4.74 0.53
N PHE A 166 -4.59 -3.45 0.54
CA PHE A 166 -3.69 -2.32 0.34
C PHE A 166 -3.91 -1.26 1.42
N GLY A 167 -2.82 -0.64 1.89
CA GLY A 167 -2.88 0.41 2.88
C GLY A 167 -3.32 1.74 2.27
N GLU A 168 -4.18 2.48 2.98
CA GLU A 168 -4.56 3.85 2.60
C GLU A 168 -3.40 4.83 2.70
N LYS A 169 -2.31 4.49 3.38
CA LYS A 169 -1.11 5.33 3.43
C LYS A 169 -0.60 5.67 2.04
N ASP A 170 -0.57 4.71 1.13
CA ASP A 170 -0.18 4.87 -0.26
C ASP A 170 -1.43 5.09 -1.13
N TYR A 171 -2.17 6.19 -0.82
CA TYR A 171 -3.54 6.40 -1.30
C TYR A 171 -3.66 6.47 -2.82
N GLN A 172 -2.76 7.20 -3.49
CA GLN A 172 -2.75 7.25 -4.95
C GLN A 172 -2.49 5.85 -5.53
N GLN A 173 -1.56 5.07 -4.97
CA GLN A 173 -1.34 3.67 -5.37
C GLN A 173 -2.59 2.81 -5.18
N LEU A 174 -3.30 2.97 -4.07
CA LEU A 174 -4.57 2.27 -3.82
C LEU A 174 -5.58 2.56 -4.93
N LYS A 175 -5.72 3.82 -5.35
CA LYS A 175 -6.63 4.21 -6.44
C LYS A 175 -6.17 3.65 -7.79
N VAL A 176 -4.88 3.73 -8.09
CA VAL A 176 -4.29 3.16 -9.33
C VAL A 176 -4.53 1.66 -9.42
N VAL A 177 -4.25 0.91 -8.35
CA VAL A 177 -4.44 -0.55 -8.35
C VAL A 177 -5.92 -0.93 -8.44
N THR A 178 -6.80 -0.16 -7.79
CA THR A 178 -8.25 -0.37 -7.88
C THR A 178 -8.76 -0.14 -9.30
N GLN A 179 -8.33 0.95 -9.93
CA GLN A 179 -8.66 1.26 -11.32
C GLN A 179 -8.16 0.17 -12.26
N MET A 180 -6.88 -0.21 -12.14
CA MET A 180 -6.25 -1.27 -12.95
C MET A 180 -7.02 -2.60 -12.83
N ALA A 181 -7.37 -3.01 -11.62
CA ALA A 181 -8.08 -4.27 -11.42
C ALA A 181 -9.45 -4.27 -12.10
N ARG A 182 -10.15 -3.14 -12.05
CA ARG A 182 -11.44 -2.94 -12.73
C ARG A 182 -11.28 -2.94 -14.26
N ASP A 183 -10.34 -2.15 -14.78
CA ASP A 183 -10.20 -1.94 -16.23
C ASP A 183 -9.66 -3.19 -16.97
N LEU A 184 -8.96 -4.07 -16.25
CA LEU A 184 -8.48 -5.35 -16.77
C LEU A 184 -9.39 -6.54 -16.43
N ASP A 185 -10.60 -6.29 -15.92
CA ASP A 185 -11.58 -7.31 -15.51
C ASP A 185 -10.99 -8.38 -14.58
N LEU A 186 -10.02 -7.98 -13.73
CA LEU A 186 -9.42 -8.90 -12.78
C LEU A 186 -10.42 -9.21 -11.66
N LYS A 187 -10.58 -10.49 -11.34
CA LYS A 187 -11.53 -10.93 -10.28
C LYS A 187 -11.17 -10.46 -8.87
N THR A 188 -9.95 -9.96 -8.68
CA THR A 188 -9.41 -9.58 -7.38
C THR A 188 -10.09 -8.31 -6.85
N HIS A 189 -10.83 -8.41 -5.75
CA HIS A 189 -11.40 -7.25 -5.06
C HIS A 189 -10.37 -6.58 -4.17
N ILE A 190 -10.19 -5.26 -4.37
CA ILE A 190 -9.26 -4.47 -3.56
C ILE A 190 -9.92 -4.09 -2.23
N VAL A 191 -9.25 -4.35 -1.13
CA VAL A 191 -9.69 -4.04 0.23
C VAL A 191 -8.74 -3.01 0.84
N ALA A 192 -9.23 -1.79 0.98
CA ALA A 192 -8.50 -0.74 1.67
C ALA A 192 -8.36 -1.04 3.17
N VAL A 193 -7.21 -0.66 3.73
CA VAL A 193 -6.93 -0.78 5.17
C VAL A 193 -6.41 0.57 5.66
N PRO A 194 -7.02 1.14 6.72
CA PRO A 194 -6.62 2.43 7.26
C PRO A 194 -5.13 2.49 7.61
N THR A 195 -4.55 3.68 7.48
CA THR A 195 -3.16 3.94 7.83
C THR A 195 -2.91 3.60 9.30
N VAL A 196 -1.94 2.73 9.56
CA VAL A 196 -1.48 2.46 10.92
C VAL A 196 -0.38 3.45 11.28
N ARG A 197 -0.47 4.02 12.49
CA ARG A 197 0.44 5.06 12.97
C ARG A 197 1.17 4.64 14.23
N GLU A 198 2.32 5.25 14.44
CA GLU A 198 3.01 5.27 15.74
C GLU A 198 2.17 6.05 16.76
N ALA A 199 2.50 5.93 18.05
CA ALA A 199 1.79 6.63 19.13
C ALA A 199 1.80 8.16 18.99
N ASP A 200 2.83 8.72 18.32
CA ASP A 200 3.00 10.15 18.06
C ASP A 200 2.34 10.61 16.74
N GLY A 201 1.61 9.72 16.04
CA GLY A 201 0.88 10.02 14.83
C GLY A 201 1.65 9.74 13.53
N LEU A 202 2.96 9.50 13.57
CA LEU A 202 3.73 9.20 12.35
C LEU A 202 3.20 7.94 11.67
N ALA A 203 2.89 8.03 10.38
CA ALA A 203 2.49 6.87 9.58
C ALA A 203 3.61 5.82 9.52
N LEU A 204 3.29 4.56 9.79
CA LEU A 204 4.27 3.47 9.72
C LEU A 204 4.78 3.27 8.29
N SER A 205 6.10 3.23 8.17
CA SER A 205 6.81 2.99 6.91
C SER A 205 8.13 2.29 7.18
N SER A 206 8.53 1.38 6.29
CA SER A 206 9.88 0.78 6.33
C SER A 206 10.98 1.85 6.21
N ARG A 207 10.68 2.98 5.56
CA ARG A 207 11.62 4.11 5.44
C ARG A 207 11.81 4.91 6.73
N ASN A 208 10.94 4.74 7.74
CA ASN A 208 11.16 5.39 9.04
C ASN A 208 12.48 4.95 9.70
N ALA A 209 13.00 3.76 9.34
CA ALA A 209 14.29 3.27 9.78
C ALA A 209 15.49 4.10 9.27
N TYR A 210 15.30 4.93 8.24
CA TYR A 210 16.37 5.79 7.71
C TYR A 210 16.51 7.13 8.46
N LEU A 211 15.50 7.49 9.28
CA LEU A 211 15.49 8.74 10.03
C LEU A 211 16.52 8.71 11.15
N SER A 212 17.36 9.73 11.24
CA SER A 212 18.14 10.00 12.44
C SER A 212 17.25 10.29 13.65
N ALA A 213 17.79 10.26 14.85
CA ALA A 213 17.00 10.53 16.07
C ALA A 213 16.32 11.91 16.02
N GLY A 214 17.00 12.94 15.54
CA GLY A 214 16.43 14.29 15.36
C GLY A 214 15.33 14.33 14.31
N GLU A 215 15.55 13.72 13.15
CA GLU A 215 14.54 13.61 12.09
C GLU A 215 13.33 12.81 12.57
N ARG A 216 13.54 11.69 13.30
CA ARG A 216 12.45 10.89 13.86
C ARG A 216 11.59 11.69 14.86
N ALA A 217 12.20 12.54 15.67
CA ALA A 217 11.47 13.42 16.59
C ALA A 217 10.65 14.49 15.85
N THR A 218 11.11 14.95 14.68
CA THR A 218 10.45 15.95 13.84
C THR A 218 9.35 15.33 12.95
N ALA A 219 9.54 14.11 12.47
CA ALA A 219 8.69 13.45 11.47
C ALA A 219 7.17 13.46 11.79
N PRO A 220 6.70 13.34 13.06
CA PRO A 220 5.29 13.42 13.40
C PRO A 220 4.63 14.77 13.05
N ALA A 221 5.41 15.84 12.81
CA ALA A 221 4.86 17.11 12.34
C ALA A 221 4.09 16.97 11.02
N LEU A 222 4.47 15.99 10.18
CA LEU A 222 3.76 15.74 8.92
C LEU A 222 2.27 15.45 9.16
N HIS A 223 1.97 14.56 10.09
CA HIS A 223 0.58 14.20 10.43
C HIS A 223 -0.14 15.33 11.18
N ARG A 224 0.55 16.03 12.09
CA ARG A 224 -0.04 17.17 12.81
C ARG A 224 -0.49 18.26 11.84
N VAL A 225 0.38 18.64 10.90
CA VAL A 225 0.06 19.66 9.90
C VAL A 225 -1.09 19.22 9.00
N LEU A 226 -1.13 17.96 8.58
CA LEU A 226 -2.29 17.43 7.85
C LEU A 226 -3.58 17.59 8.66
N THR A 227 -3.56 17.22 9.93
CA THR A 227 -4.73 17.29 10.82
C THR A 227 -5.20 18.74 11.01
N ASP A 228 -4.27 19.65 11.27
CA ASP A 228 -4.58 21.08 11.43
C ASP A 228 -5.12 21.68 10.14
N THR A 229 -4.51 21.35 8.99
CA THR A 229 -4.98 21.80 7.67
C THR A 229 -6.38 21.28 7.38
N ALA A 230 -6.65 19.99 7.66
CA ALA A 230 -7.98 19.40 7.49
C ALA A 230 -9.01 20.07 8.38
N GLY A 231 -8.69 20.32 9.65
CA GLY A 231 -9.58 21.01 10.60
C GLY A 231 -9.93 22.42 10.13
N ARG A 232 -8.98 23.15 9.57
CA ARG A 232 -9.23 24.48 8.99
C ARG A 232 -10.15 24.43 7.77
N ILE A 233 -9.92 23.48 6.85
CA ILE A 233 -10.79 23.29 5.68
C ILE A 233 -12.20 22.88 6.13
N ALA A 234 -12.34 22.00 7.09
CA ALA A 234 -13.63 21.61 7.66
C ALA A 234 -14.36 22.77 8.37
N ALA A 235 -13.61 23.79 8.83
CA ALA A 235 -14.13 25.03 9.40
C ALA A 235 -14.32 26.13 8.34
N ASP A 236 -14.49 25.77 7.06
CA ASP A 236 -14.72 26.65 5.93
C ASP A 236 -13.61 27.67 5.62
N HIS A 237 -12.37 27.42 6.07
CA HIS A 237 -11.25 28.24 5.62
C HIS A 237 -10.95 27.94 4.14
N PRO A 238 -10.55 28.95 3.34
CA PRO A 238 -10.18 28.73 1.94
C PRO A 238 -9.08 27.66 1.80
N ILE A 239 -9.34 26.64 0.97
CA ILE A 239 -8.43 25.50 0.78
C ILE A 239 -7.02 25.99 0.43
N ALA A 240 -6.89 26.91 -0.52
CA ALA A 240 -5.58 27.41 -0.96
C ALA A 240 -4.79 28.06 0.19
N ALA A 241 -5.45 28.84 1.05
CA ALA A 241 -4.81 29.47 2.20
C ALA A 241 -4.37 28.41 3.24
N ALA A 242 -5.26 27.45 3.55
CA ALA A 242 -4.93 26.36 4.49
C ALA A 242 -3.74 25.51 4.01
N LEU A 243 -3.68 25.21 2.71
CA LEU A 243 -2.56 24.45 2.12
C LEU A 243 -1.25 25.27 2.12
N THR A 244 -1.32 26.57 1.81
CA THR A 244 -0.14 27.47 1.83
C THR A 244 0.45 27.55 3.24
N ASP A 245 -0.38 27.77 4.26
CA ASP A 245 0.05 27.86 5.65
C ASP A 245 0.59 26.50 6.17
N GLY A 246 -0.07 25.41 5.80
CA GLY A 246 0.39 24.05 6.12
C GLY A 246 1.77 23.76 5.51
N GLY A 247 1.97 24.12 4.24
CA GLY A 247 3.25 24.01 3.57
C GLY A 247 4.36 24.84 4.23
N ALA A 248 4.04 26.07 4.61
CA ALA A 248 4.97 26.96 5.33
C ALA A 248 5.34 26.36 6.71
N THR A 249 4.36 25.80 7.43
CA THR A 249 4.60 25.15 8.73
C THR A 249 5.52 23.93 8.59
N LEU A 250 5.34 23.11 7.55
CA LEU A 250 6.24 21.98 7.26
C LEU A 250 7.65 22.47 6.93
N ALA A 251 7.79 23.52 6.11
CA ALA A 251 9.09 24.07 5.76
C ALA A 251 9.82 24.62 7.00
N GLN A 252 9.13 25.30 7.91
CA GLN A 252 9.68 25.79 9.19
C GLN A 252 10.12 24.62 10.09
N ALA A 253 9.44 23.48 10.02
CA ALA A 253 9.83 22.27 10.73
C ALA A 253 11.03 21.52 10.06
N GLY A 254 11.57 22.04 8.96
CA GLY A 254 12.75 21.47 8.27
C GLY A 254 12.42 20.49 7.15
N PHE A 255 11.14 20.38 6.73
CA PHE A 255 10.79 19.58 5.57
C PHE A 255 10.99 20.34 4.25
N VAL A 256 11.41 19.60 3.23
CA VAL A 256 11.32 20.04 1.83
C VAL A 256 10.04 19.42 1.24
N VAL A 257 9.02 20.23 1.05
CA VAL A 257 7.69 19.78 0.61
C VAL A 257 7.70 19.57 -0.90
N ASP A 258 7.43 18.34 -1.35
CA ASP A 258 7.21 18.04 -2.77
C ASP A 258 5.79 18.49 -3.17
N TYR A 259 4.78 18.12 -2.38
CA TYR A 259 3.41 18.60 -2.50
C TYR A 259 2.65 18.52 -1.16
N LEU A 260 1.68 19.40 -0.97
CA LEU A 260 0.59 19.31 0.01
C LEU A 260 -0.69 19.72 -0.72
N GLU A 261 -1.59 18.77 -0.95
CA GLU A 261 -2.70 18.92 -1.88
C GLU A 261 -4.02 18.45 -1.28
N ALA A 262 -5.09 19.18 -1.59
CA ALA A 262 -6.47 18.74 -1.36
C ALA A 262 -7.03 18.17 -2.67
N ARG A 263 -7.48 16.95 -2.64
CA ARG A 263 -8.00 16.23 -3.81
C ARG A 263 -9.35 15.60 -3.52
N ASN A 264 -10.15 15.40 -4.57
CA ASN A 264 -11.31 14.54 -4.45
C ASN A 264 -10.88 13.12 -4.06
N ALA A 265 -11.48 12.55 -3.00
CA ALA A 265 -11.05 11.28 -2.46
C ALA A 265 -11.28 10.10 -3.43
N ASP A 266 -12.21 10.21 -4.38
CA ASP A 266 -12.50 9.12 -5.32
C ASP A 266 -11.68 9.19 -6.59
N THR A 267 -11.54 10.38 -7.16
CA THR A 267 -10.94 10.60 -8.48
C THR A 267 -9.52 11.14 -8.43
N LEU A 268 -9.09 11.68 -7.28
CA LEU A 268 -7.85 12.45 -7.11
C LEU A 268 -7.78 13.75 -7.95
N ALA A 269 -8.89 14.16 -8.52
CA ALA A 269 -8.98 15.46 -9.21
C ALA A 269 -8.73 16.62 -8.23
N PRO A 270 -8.09 17.71 -8.66
CA PRO A 270 -7.97 18.93 -7.87
C PRO A 270 -9.35 19.45 -7.42
N VAL A 271 -9.40 20.01 -6.20
CA VAL A 271 -10.62 20.60 -5.64
C VAL A 271 -10.37 22.03 -5.19
N HIS A 272 -11.39 22.89 -5.35
CA HIS A 272 -11.32 24.30 -4.99
C HIS A 272 -12.36 24.69 -3.93
N SER A 273 -13.25 23.74 -3.57
CA SER A 273 -14.30 23.96 -2.57
C SER A 273 -14.40 22.74 -1.65
N ALA A 274 -14.56 22.98 -0.36
CA ALA A 274 -14.79 21.94 0.65
C ALA A 274 -16.10 21.16 0.39
N HIS A 275 -17.05 21.75 -0.33
CA HIS A 275 -18.35 21.15 -0.63
C HIS A 275 -18.39 20.36 -1.96
N ALA A 276 -17.24 20.22 -2.65
CA ALA A 276 -17.17 19.53 -3.96
C ALA A 276 -17.19 17.98 -3.85
N GLY A 277 -17.51 17.41 -2.69
CA GLY A 277 -17.57 15.96 -2.43
C GLY A 277 -16.54 15.51 -1.39
N PRO A 278 -16.28 14.21 -1.26
CA PRO A 278 -15.34 13.71 -0.28
C PRO A 278 -13.92 14.19 -0.59
N LEU A 279 -13.25 14.73 0.41
CA LEU A 279 -11.90 15.27 0.27
C LEU A 279 -10.85 14.40 0.91
N ARG A 280 -9.65 14.41 0.33
CA ARG A 280 -8.45 13.82 0.88
C ARG A 280 -7.31 14.83 0.81
N LEU A 281 -6.64 15.07 1.92
CA LEU A 281 -5.36 15.77 1.94
C LEU A 281 -4.25 14.75 1.74
N LEU A 282 -3.34 15.05 0.81
CA LEU A 282 -2.17 14.22 0.54
C LEU A 282 -0.91 15.08 0.65
N VAL A 283 0.13 14.52 1.23
CA VAL A 283 1.43 15.18 1.37
C VAL A 283 2.56 14.25 1.00
N ALA A 284 3.56 14.78 0.31
CA ALA A 284 4.89 14.20 0.21
C ALA A 284 5.92 15.27 0.56
N ALA A 285 6.85 14.90 1.43
CA ALA A 285 7.91 15.81 1.85
C ALA A 285 9.16 15.02 2.23
N ARG A 286 10.32 15.67 2.10
CA ARG A 286 11.60 15.11 2.52
C ARG A 286 12.02 15.72 3.84
N LEU A 287 12.49 14.85 4.73
CA LEU A 287 13.16 15.24 5.95
C LEU A 287 14.57 14.65 5.89
N GLY A 288 15.58 15.51 5.76
CA GLY A 288 16.91 15.08 5.38
C GLY A 288 16.90 14.35 4.03
N LYS A 289 17.37 13.10 4.03
CA LYS A 289 17.38 12.24 2.82
C LYS A 289 16.12 11.36 2.68
N THR A 290 15.27 11.31 3.71
CA THR A 290 14.13 10.40 3.75
C THR A 290 12.88 11.09 3.20
N ARG A 291 12.29 10.54 2.13
CA ARG A 291 11.00 10.97 1.61
C ARG A 291 9.88 10.28 2.37
N LEU A 292 9.01 11.07 2.96
CA LEU A 292 7.84 10.63 3.70
C LEU A 292 6.57 11.01 2.95
N ILE A 293 5.57 10.16 3.00
CA ILE A 293 4.23 10.44 2.49
C ILE A 293 3.20 10.16 3.56
N ASP A 294 2.14 10.92 3.55
CA ASP A 294 0.98 10.71 4.41
C ASP A 294 -0.28 11.29 3.76
N ASN A 295 -1.44 10.92 4.28
CA ASN A 295 -2.70 11.46 3.84
C ASN A 295 -3.80 11.23 4.89
N ILE A 296 -4.81 12.08 4.89
CA ILE A 296 -6.01 11.94 5.73
C ILE A 296 -7.27 12.36 4.97
N ALA A 297 -8.43 11.86 5.38
CA ALA A 297 -9.71 12.40 4.95
C ALA A 297 -9.96 13.77 5.62
N VAL A 298 -10.76 14.62 4.96
CA VAL A 298 -11.26 15.90 5.50
C VAL A 298 -12.73 15.75 5.85
#